data_df946e2fa8889d9f2d28ad51063e18ef
#
_entry.id   df946e2fa8889d9f2d28ad51063e18ef
#
_cell.length_a   1.000
_cell.length_b   1.000
_cell.length_c   1.000
_cell.angle_alpha   90.00
_cell.angle_beta   90.00
_cell.angle_gamma   90.00
#
_symmetry.space_group_name_H-M   'P 1'
#
loop_
_entity.id
_entity.type
_entity.pdbx_description
1 polymer ?
#
loop_
_entity_poly.entity_id
_entity_poly.type
_entity_poly.pdbx_seq_one_letter_code
_entity_poly.pdbx_strand_id
1 'polypeptide(L)'
;MHSAYIYTRKSVLEPVKKSAKLKEKNKMSKRTLDRNGMPTDLAFTKFYNIFFGIFSPDEIVFLLYVVNLHYLKKAGFSMVKSKPDHSLKCGMSSERLDMCVEKFSDMGLISVDKPKIGYYDYNLNKTNYQLLIDILAEIRNFSVAKKMCTKHFKVEKRTIDSITDDERDSWVEESKKLANSFQPK
;
A
#
# COMPACT_ATOMS: atom_id res chain seq x y z
N MET A 1 28.04 -67.06 -34.59
CA MET A 1 28.60 -65.80 -35.03
C MET A 1 27.60 -64.69 -34.71
N HIS A 2 27.77 -63.99 -33.57
CA HIS A 2 26.88 -62.87 -33.17
C HIS A 2 27.77 -61.65 -33.03
N SER A 3 27.60 -60.70 -33.93
CA SER A 3 28.29 -59.41 -33.93
C SER A 3 27.52 -58.46 -33.04
N ALA A 4 28.14 -57.98 -31.94
CA ALA A 4 27.58 -56.96 -31.08
C ALA A 4 27.99 -55.58 -31.58
N TYR A 5 26.99 -54.78 -31.96
CA TYR A 5 27.16 -53.37 -32.29
C TYR A 5 27.16 -52.56 -30.98
N ILE A 6 28.30 -51.96 -30.65
CA ILE A 6 28.43 -51.02 -29.54
C ILE A 6 28.11 -49.62 -30.09
N TYR A 7 26.97 -49.06 -29.68
CA TYR A 7 26.60 -47.66 -29.90
C TYR A 7 27.31 -46.77 -28.87
N THR A 8 28.33 -46.08 -29.24
CA THR A 8 28.90 -45.00 -28.45
C THR A 8 28.11 -43.71 -28.70
N ARG A 9 27.21 -43.36 -27.77
CA ARG A 9 26.60 -42.04 -27.75
C ARG A 9 27.61 -41.02 -27.22
N LYS A 10 28.17 -40.20 -28.08
CA LYS A 10 28.80 -38.96 -27.71
C LYS A 10 27.69 -37.97 -27.32
N SER A 11 27.45 -37.81 -26.01
CA SER A 11 26.67 -36.69 -25.50
C SER A 11 27.54 -35.44 -25.52
N VAL A 12 27.27 -34.60 -26.52
CA VAL A 12 27.79 -33.23 -26.54
C VAL A 12 27.00 -32.45 -25.50
N LEU A 13 27.57 -32.27 -24.33
CA LEU A 13 27.02 -31.40 -23.31
C LEU A 13 27.22 -29.96 -23.76
N GLU A 14 26.18 -29.34 -24.29
CA GLU A 14 26.14 -27.89 -24.44
C GLU A 14 26.25 -27.24 -23.04
N PRO A 15 27.16 -26.29 -22.87
CA PRO A 15 27.28 -25.58 -21.60
C PRO A 15 26.04 -24.71 -21.38
N VAL A 16 25.29 -25.09 -20.40
CA VAL A 16 24.01 -24.54 -20.00
C VAL A 16 24.12 -23.05 -19.77
N LYS A 17 23.38 -22.26 -20.54
CA LYS A 17 23.08 -20.83 -20.31
C LYS A 17 22.33 -20.54 -18.98
N LYS A 18 22.31 -21.51 -18.04
CA LYS A 18 21.70 -21.39 -16.70
C LYS A 18 22.53 -20.53 -15.73
N SER A 19 23.82 -20.33 -15.97
CA SER A 19 24.68 -19.60 -15.04
C SER A 19 24.47 -18.08 -15.06
N ALA A 20 24.03 -17.51 -16.20
CA ALA A 20 23.77 -16.07 -16.30
C ALA A 20 22.49 -15.65 -15.57
N LYS A 21 21.41 -16.40 -15.72
CA LYS A 21 20.14 -16.14 -14.98
C LYS A 21 20.26 -16.36 -13.46
N LEU A 22 21.12 -17.29 -13.02
CA LEU A 22 21.39 -17.49 -11.59
C LEU A 22 22.26 -16.37 -11.01
N LYS A 23 23.19 -15.81 -11.81
CA LYS A 23 24.00 -14.66 -11.40
C LYS A 23 23.19 -13.37 -11.32
N GLU A 24 22.18 -13.17 -12.19
CA GLU A 24 21.25 -12.05 -12.08
C GLU A 24 20.32 -12.17 -10.86
N LYS A 25 19.79 -13.36 -10.57
CA LYS A 25 19.00 -13.58 -9.34
C LYS A 25 19.82 -13.36 -8.06
N ASN A 26 21.11 -13.71 -8.05
CA ASN A 26 21.98 -13.46 -6.90
C ASN A 26 22.43 -11.98 -6.79
N LYS A 27 22.34 -11.20 -7.87
CA LYS A 27 22.62 -9.75 -7.81
C LYS A 27 21.52 -8.97 -7.09
N MET A 28 20.27 -9.48 -7.05
CA MET A 28 19.15 -8.87 -6.32
C MET A 28 19.19 -9.13 -4.80
N SER A 29 20.08 -9.94 -4.27
CA SER A 29 20.10 -10.33 -2.86
C SER A 29 21.16 -9.66 -1.98
N LYS A 30 21.98 -8.75 -2.53
CA LYS A 30 22.85 -7.93 -1.68
C LYS A 30 22.04 -6.75 -1.17
N ARG A 31 21.37 -6.96 -0.02
CA ARG A 31 20.79 -5.87 0.74
C ARG A 31 21.86 -4.83 1.01
N THR A 32 21.71 -3.68 0.42
CA THR A 32 22.53 -2.53 0.76
C THR A 32 22.01 -1.98 2.09
N LEU A 33 22.89 -1.80 3.04
CA LEU A 33 22.57 -1.17 4.31
C LEU A 33 22.90 0.32 4.20
N ASP A 34 22.09 1.16 4.82
CA ASP A 34 22.40 2.57 4.98
C ASP A 34 23.51 2.77 6.03
N ARG A 35 23.90 4.04 6.28
CA ARG A 35 24.94 4.39 7.26
C ARG A 35 24.63 3.93 8.69
N ASN A 36 23.37 3.62 8.99
CA ASN A 36 22.89 3.18 10.29
C ASN A 36 22.70 1.65 10.36
N GLY A 37 23.11 0.91 9.31
CA GLY A 37 22.97 -0.54 9.22
C GLY A 37 21.54 -0.99 8.90
N MET A 38 20.66 -0.09 8.46
CA MET A 38 19.29 -0.42 8.04
C MET A 38 19.26 -0.86 6.57
N PRO A 39 18.52 -1.92 6.23
CA PRO A 39 18.34 -2.32 4.84
C PRO A 39 17.70 -1.20 4.03
N THR A 40 18.38 -0.75 2.97
CA THR A 40 17.87 0.32 2.08
C THR A 40 16.75 -0.16 1.14
N ASP A 41 16.56 -1.47 1.05
CA ASP A 41 15.49 -2.13 0.28
C ASP A 41 14.20 -2.34 1.11
N LEU A 42 14.21 -2.00 2.39
CA LEU A 42 12.97 -1.88 3.13
C LEU A 42 12.18 -0.71 2.55
N ALA A 43 11.06 -1.04 1.91
CA ALA A 43 10.12 -0.04 1.45
C ALA A 43 9.59 0.73 2.66
N PHE A 44 10.18 1.90 2.93
CA PHE A 44 9.65 2.82 3.93
C PHE A 44 8.35 3.39 3.40
N THR A 45 7.25 2.92 3.93
CA THR A 45 5.98 3.59 3.74
C THR A 45 5.99 4.84 4.62
N LYS A 46 5.93 6.02 4.00
CA LYS A 46 5.80 7.27 4.75
C LYS A 46 4.55 7.19 5.61
N PHE A 47 4.75 7.38 6.91
CA PHE A 47 3.68 7.46 7.87
C PHE A 47 3.40 8.93 8.21
N TYR A 48 2.14 9.32 8.16
CA TYR A 48 1.71 10.68 8.48
C TYR A 48 1.03 10.68 9.84
N ASN A 49 1.61 11.38 10.81
CA ASN A 49 1.10 11.43 12.19
C ASN A 49 -0.38 11.85 12.28
N ILE A 50 -0.84 12.66 11.33
CA ILE A 50 -2.24 13.09 11.29
C ILE A 50 -3.23 11.91 11.16
N PHE A 51 -2.80 10.78 10.62
CA PHE A 51 -3.66 9.59 10.52
C PHE A 51 -4.11 9.05 11.87
N PHE A 52 -3.31 9.18 12.93
CA PHE A 52 -3.70 8.75 14.27
C PHE A 52 -4.91 9.50 14.84
N GLY A 53 -5.14 10.72 14.41
CA GLY A 53 -6.32 11.50 14.82
C GLY A 53 -7.58 11.17 14.03
N ILE A 54 -7.44 10.50 12.88
CA ILE A 54 -8.52 10.34 11.89
C ILE A 54 -8.93 8.88 11.75
N PHE A 55 -7.97 7.96 11.68
CA PHE A 55 -8.16 6.55 11.43
C PHE A 55 -7.88 5.72 12.68
N SER A 56 -8.58 4.61 12.82
CA SER A 56 -8.27 3.61 13.85
C SER A 56 -6.94 2.91 13.56
N PRO A 57 -6.31 2.26 14.55
CA PRO A 57 -5.08 1.50 14.35
C PRO A 57 -5.17 0.45 13.23
N ASP A 58 -6.28 -0.29 13.16
CA ASP A 58 -6.51 -1.31 12.12
C ASP A 58 -6.58 -0.66 10.72
N GLU A 59 -7.28 0.47 10.60
CA GLU A 59 -7.38 1.24 9.36
C GLU A 59 -6.02 1.77 8.90
N ILE A 60 -5.21 2.26 9.83
CA ILE A 60 -3.85 2.74 9.54
C ILE A 60 -2.98 1.58 9.04
N VAL A 61 -2.98 0.44 9.74
CA VAL A 61 -2.21 -0.73 9.36
C VAL A 61 -2.61 -1.22 7.98
N PHE A 62 -3.92 -1.32 7.70
CA PHE A 62 -4.41 -1.73 6.40
C PHE A 62 -4.03 -0.75 5.29
N LEU A 63 -4.19 0.55 5.51
CA LEU A 63 -3.82 1.57 4.52
C LEU A 63 -2.31 1.49 4.17
N LEU A 64 -1.45 1.39 5.19
CA LEU A 64 -0.01 1.23 5.01
C LEU A 64 0.33 -0.07 4.26
N TYR A 65 -0.38 -1.16 4.56
CA TYR A 65 -0.24 -2.41 3.85
C TYR A 65 -0.57 -2.26 2.36
N VAL A 66 -1.70 -1.61 2.01
CA VAL A 66 -2.07 -1.37 0.60
C VAL A 66 -1.07 -0.45 -0.11
N VAL A 67 -0.57 0.58 0.56
CA VAL A 67 0.50 1.42 0.03
C VAL A 67 1.75 0.60 -0.27
N ASN A 68 2.14 -0.31 0.63
CA ASN A 68 3.27 -1.21 0.40
C ASN A 68 3.01 -2.17 -0.78
N LEU A 69 1.80 -2.75 -0.88
CA LEU A 69 1.43 -3.58 -2.04
C LEU A 69 1.58 -2.81 -3.36
N HIS A 70 1.20 -1.54 -3.39
CA HIS A 70 1.34 -0.70 -4.58
C HIS A 70 2.81 -0.59 -5.03
N TYR A 71 3.75 -0.40 -4.10
CA TYR A 71 5.18 -0.34 -4.43
C TYR A 71 5.74 -1.70 -4.85
N LEU A 72 5.31 -2.79 -4.21
CA LEU A 72 5.72 -4.14 -4.59
C LEU A 72 5.21 -4.51 -6.00
N LYS A 73 3.99 -4.13 -6.36
CA LYS A 73 3.46 -4.30 -7.72
C LYS A 73 4.29 -3.55 -8.76
N LYS A 74 4.68 -2.30 -8.46
CA LYS A 74 5.58 -1.54 -9.34
C LYS A 74 6.94 -2.21 -9.53
N ALA A 75 7.42 -2.96 -8.53
CA ALA A 75 8.62 -3.76 -8.62
C ALA A 75 8.40 -5.12 -9.33
N GLY A 76 7.21 -5.37 -9.89
CA GLY A 76 6.89 -6.57 -10.68
C GLY A 76 6.43 -7.78 -9.86
N PHE A 77 6.10 -7.62 -8.57
CA PHE A 77 5.60 -8.71 -7.74
C PHE A 77 4.08 -8.85 -7.89
N SER A 78 3.60 -10.10 -8.04
CA SER A 78 2.16 -10.37 -7.95
C SER A 78 1.71 -10.33 -6.49
N MET A 79 0.68 -9.52 -6.20
CA MET A 79 0.15 -9.32 -4.85
C MET A 79 -1.25 -9.89 -4.67
N VAL A 80 -1.72 -10.70 -5.63
CA VAL A 80 -2.98 -11.45 -5.54
C VAL A 80 -2.85 -12.51 -4.45
N LYS A 81 -3.69 -12.45 -3.43
CA LYS A 81 -3.66 -13.36 -2.28
C LYS A 81 -5.06 -13.74 -1.84
N SER A 82 -5.16 -14.82 -1.07
CA SER A 82 -6.40 -15.16 -0.38
C SER A 82 -6.72 -14.14 0.73
N LYS A 83 -7.99 -14.05 1.12
CA LYS A 83 -8.41 -13.16 2.21
C LYS A 83 -7.71 -13.49 3.55
N PRO A 84 -7.59 -14.77 3.95
CA PRO A 84 -6.81 -15.13 5.15
C PRO A 84 -5.34 -14.66 5.08
N ASP A 85 -4.69 -14.74 3.90
CA ASP A 85 -3.31 -14.29 3.75
C ASP A 85 -3.18 -12.77 3.92
N HIS A 86 -4.13 -12.00 3.38
CA HIS A 86 -4.18 -10.55 3.59
C HIS A 86 -4.42 -10.22 5.08
N SER A 87 -5.37 -10.90 5.74
CA SER A 87 -5.67 -10.73 7.17
C SER A 87 -4.43 -11.01 8.03
N LEU A 88 -3.73 -12.11 7.76
CA LEU A 88 -2.50 -12.48 8.46
C LEU A 88 -1.40 -11.41 8.28
N LYS A 89 -1.24 -10.87 7.07
CA LYS A 89 -0.24 -9.82 6.79
C LYS A 89 -0.54 -8.49 7.49
N CYS A 90 -1.82 -8.19 7.68
CA CYS A 90 -2.26 -7.00 8.42
C CYS A 90 -2.36 -7.25 9.94
N GLY A 91 -2.25 -8.50 10.41
CA GLY A 91 -2.40 -8.84 11.83
C GLY A 91 -3.82 -8.59 12.36
N MET A 92 -4.85 -8.74 11.53
CA MET A 92 -6.24 -8.49 11.88
C MET A 92 -7.17 -9.64 11.45
N SER A 93 -8.36 -9.71 12.02
CA SER A 93 -9.37 -10.70 11.60
C SER A 93 -9.93 -10.36 10.21
N SER A 94 -10.55 -11.37 9.56
CA SER A 94 -11.15 -11.17 8.23
C SER A 94 -12.29 -10.15 8.25
N GLU A 95 -13.06 -10.06 9.33
CA GLU A 95 -14.14 -9.10 9.50
C GLU A 95 -13.61 -7.67 9.60
N ARG A 96 -12.53 -7.46 10.37
CA ARG A 96 -11.87 -6.15 10.48
C ARG A 96 -11.23 -5.75 9.16
N LEU A 97 -10.64 -6.71 8.44
CA LEU A 97 -10.14 -6.46 7.10
C LEU A 97 -11.25 -5.99 6.16
N ASP A 98 -12.43 -6.65 6.19
CA ASP A 98 -13.56 -6.24 5.35
C ASP A 98 -14.04 -4.82 5.68
N MET A 99 -14.14 -4.48 6.95
CA MET A 99 -14.52 -3.12 7.38
C MET A 99 -13.52 -2.07 6.85
N CYS A 100 -12.22 -2.37 6.90
CA CYS A 100 -11.20 -1.47 6.35
C CYS A 100 -11.31 -1.37 4.81
N VAL A 101 -11.50 -2.50 4.14
CA VAL A 101 -11.67 -2.56 2.68
C VAL A 101 -12.87 -1.75 2.24
N GLU A 102 -14.04 -1.95 2.87
CA GLU A 102 -15.28 -1.22 2.58
C GLU A 102 -15.04 0.29 2.76
N LYS A 103 -14.57 0.71 3.93
CA LYS A 103 -14.33 2.11 4.23
C LYS A 103 -13.42 2.80 3.21
N PHE A 104 -12.26 2.21 2.91
CA PHE A 104 -11.32 2.84 1.97
C PHE A 104 -11.75 2.74 0.52
N SER A 105 -12.59 1.76 0.17
CA SER A 105 -13.25 1.70 -1.14
C SER A 105 -14.29 2.81 -1.28
N ASP A 106 -15.13 3.02 -0.25
CA ASP A 106 -16.12 4.09 -0.21
C ASP A 106 -15.48 5.48 -0.28
N MET A 107 -14.30 5.64 0.33
CA MET A 107 -13.49 6.87 0.21
C MET A 107 -12.84 7.04 -1.18
N GLY A 108 -12.90 6.04 -2.04
CA GLY A 108 -12.21 6.05 -3.34
C GLY A 108 -10.69 5.92 -3.25
N LEU A 109 -10.16 5.49 -2.10
CA LEU A 109 -8.71 5.35 -1.90
C LEU A 109 -8.16 4.03 -2.42
N ILE A 110 -9.00 3.00 -2.50
CA ILE A 110 -8.62 1.69 -3.02
C ILE A 110 -9.70 1.15 -3.96
N SER A 111 -9.28 0.23 -4.83
CA SER A 111 -10.18 -0.67 -5.55
C SER A 111 -9.81 -2.13 -5.27
N VAL A 112 -10.76 -3.02 -5.43
CA VAL A 112 -10.61 -4.45 -5.15
C VAL A 112 -10.92 -5.25 -6.40
N ASP A 113 -9.92 -5.91 -6.95
CA ASP A 113 -10.08 -6.88 -8.02
C ASP A 113 -10.15 -8.29 -7.45
N LYS A 114 -10.99 -9.12 -8.06
CA LYS A 114 -11.19 -10.52 -7.69
C LYS A 114 -10.82 -11.42 -8.90
N PRO A 115 -9.51 -11.62 -9.17
CA PRO A 115 -9.08 -12.34 -10.38
C PRO A 115 -9.53 -13.80 -10.40
N LYS A 116 -9.79 -14.38 -9.24
CA LYS A 116 -10.41 -15.71 -9.08
C LYS A 116 -11.14 -15.82 -7.75
N ILE A 117 -12.01 -16.81 -7.62
CA ILE A 117 -12.80 -17.05 -6.40
C ILE A 117 -11.87 -17.17 -5.18
N GLY A 118 -12.16 -16.39 -4.14
CA GLY A 118 -11.41 -16.38 -2.88
C GLY A 118 -10.07 -15.65 -2.92
N TYR A 119 -9.70 -15.05 -4.06
CA TYR A 119 -8.47 -14.26 -4.21
C TYR A 119 -8.77 -12.81 -4.50
N TYR A 120 -8.02 -11.94 -3.85
CA TYR A 120 -8.21 -10.49 -3.88
C TYR A 120 -6.92 -9.79 -4.28
N ASP A 121 -7.07 -8.70 -5.00
CA ASP A 121 -5.99 -7.79 -5.35
C ASP A 121 -6.41 -6.36 -4.97
N TYR A 122 -5.76 -5.83 -3.93
CA TYR A 122 -6.03 -4.46 -3.45
C TYR A 122 -5.17 -3.47 -4.21
N ASN A 123 -5.80 -2.50 -4.85
CA ASN A 123 -5.15 -1.48 -5.65
C ASN A 123 -5.32 -0.10 -5.02
N LEU A 124 -4.20 0.58 -4.76
CA LEU A 124 -4.20 1.95 -4.27
C LEU A 124 -4.56 2.91 -5.40
N ASN A 125 -5.57 3.75 -5.19
CA ASN A 125 -5.76 4.95 -6.00
C ASN A 125 -4.74 6.01 -5.55
N LYS A 126 -3.59 6.05 -6.23
CA LYS A 126 -2.49 6.92 -5.85
C LYS A 126 -2.88 8.40 -5.89
N THR A 127 -3.71 8.80 -6.85
CA THR A 127 -4.15 10.20 -7.01
C THR A 127 -4.98 10.62 -5.81
N ASN A 128 -6.00 9.85 -5.45
CA ASN A 128 -6.86 10.13 -4.30
C ASN A 128 -6.09 10.04 -2.98
N TYR A 129 -5.16 9.10 -2.85
CA TYR A 129 -4.31 9.00 -1.68
C TYR A 129 -3.42 10.24 -1.50
N GLN A 130 -2.81 10.75 -2.59
CA GLN A 130 -2.02 11.97 -2.54
C GLN A 130 -2.91 13.18 -2.22
N LEU A 131 -4.07 13.29 -2.83
CA LEU A 131 -5.03 14.36 -2.56
C LEU A 131 -5.44 14.38 -1.08
N LEU A 132 -5.72 13.22 -0.48
CA LEU A 132 -6.00 13.13 0.95
C LEU A 132 -4.86 13.68 1.80
N ILE A 133 -3.61 13.30 1.48
CA ILE A 133 -2.43 13.79 2.20
C ILE A 133 -2.29 15.29 2.08
N ASP A 134 -2.48 15.84 0.89
CA ASP A 134 -2.34 17.27 0.62
C ASP A 134 -3.38 18.07 1.39
N ILE A 135 -4.65 17.65 1.39
CA ILE A 135 -5.73 18.27 2.17
C ILE A 135 -5.39 18.22 3.67
N LEU A 136 -4.98 17.06 4.18
CA LEU A 136 -4.66 16.90 5.59
C LEU A 136 -3.42 17.71 6.01
N ALA A 137 -2.45 17.86 5.12
CA ALA A 137 -1.26 18.69 5.36
C ALA A 137 -1.58 20.19 5.44
N GLU A 138 -2.61 20.65 4.74
CA GLU A 138 -3.09 22.03 4.81
C GLU A 138 -3.93 22.29 6.05
N ILE A 139 -4.82 21.37 6.40
CA ILE A 139 -5.67 21.49 7.60
C ILE A 139 -4.81 21.54 8.87
N ARG A 140 -3.78 20.70 9.01
CA ARG A 140 -2.84 20.64 10.15
C ARG A 140 -3.47 20.51 11.55
N ASN A 141 -4.78 20.34 11.65
CA ASN A 141 -5.52 20.24 12.90
C ASN A 141 -6.31 18.93 12.96
N PHE A 142 -6.04 18.09 13.96
CA PHE A 142 -6.66 16.78 14.09
C PHE A 142 -8.18 16.84 14.23
N SER A 143 -8.70 17.81 15.00
CA SER A 143 -10.14 17.94 15.24
C SER A 143 -10.89 18.31 13.97
N VAL A 144 -10.37 19.26 13.20
CA VAL A 144 -10.93 19.69 11.92
C VAL A 144 -10.83 18.56 10.90
N ALA A 145 -9.66 17.91 10.79
CA ALA A 145 -9.45 16.79 9.89
C ALA A 145 -10.40 15.62 10.21
N LYS A 146 -10.60 15.29 11.49
CA LYS A 146 -11.55 14.26 11.91
C LYS A 146 -12.99 14.63 11.60
N LYS A 147 -13.37 15.88 11.84
CA LYS A 147 -14.69 16.42 11.51
C LYS A 147 -14.96 16.34 10.01
N MET A 148 -13.99 16.76 9.18
CA MET A 148 -14.04 16.65 7.73
C MET A 148 -14.22 15.20 7.29
N CYS A 149 -13.38 14.29 7.72
CA CYS A 149 -13.46 12.87 7.35
C CYS A 149 -14.81 12.27 7.79
N THR A 150 -15.30 12.60 8.98
CA THR A 150 -16.59 12.08 9.45
C THR A 150 -17.74 12.63 8.61
N LYS A 151 -17.78 13.93 8.35
CA LYS A 151 -18.83 14.57 7.56
C LYS A 151 -18.84 14.04 6.13
N HIS A 152 -17.71 14.16 5.45
CA HIS A 152 -17.59 13.90 4.01
C HIS A 152 -17.71 12.41 3.67
N PHE A 153 -16.97 11.53 4.36
CA PHE A 153 -16.93 10.11 4.02
C PHE A 153 -17.99 9.27 4.73
N LYS A 154 -18.31 9.58 6.00
CA LYS A 154 -19.24 8.75 6.78
C LYS A 154 -20.69 9.21 6.65
N VAL A 155 -20.96 10.52 6.70
CA VAL A 155 -22.31 11.08 6.67
C VAL A 155 -22.79 11.27 5.24
N GLU A 156 -22.01 11.97 4.42
CA GLU A 156 -22.35 12.30 3.03
C GLU A 156 -22.00 11.16 2.05
N LYS A 157 -21.20 10.17 2.48
CA LYS A 157 -20.74 9.02 1.67
C LYS A 157 -20.14 9.43 0.32
N ARG A 158 -19.35 10.48 0.34
CA ARG A 158 -18.66 11.01 -0.85
C ARG A 158 -17.23 10.52 -0.91
N THR A 159 -16.67 10.44 -2.12
CA THR A 159 -15.27 10.07 -2.35
C THR A 159 -14.34 11.26 -2.19
N ILE A 160 -13.04 11.00 -2.03
CA ILE A 160 -12.02 12.05 -1.82
C ILE A 160 -11.93 13.03 -3.00
N ASP A 161 -12.07 12.55 -4.22
CA ASP A 161 -12.02 13.34 -5.45
C ASP A 161 -13.28 14.22 -5.68
N SER A 162 -14.31 14.04 -4.85
CA SER A 162 -15.50 14.90 -4.87
C SER A 162 -15.41 16.12 -3.95
N ILE A 163 -14.31 16.26 -3.20
CA ILE A 163 -14.06 17.45 -2.36
C ILE A 163 -13.78 18.64 -3.27
N THR A 164 -14.56 19.70 -3.09
CA THR A 164 -14.37 20.94 -3.84
C THR A 164 -13.30 21.84 -3.19
N ASP A 165 -12.73 22.76 -3.98
CA ASP A 165 -11.76 23.73 -3.47
C ASP A 165 -12.38 24.62 -2.38
N ASP A 166 -13.65 25.04 -2.53
CA ASP A 166 -14.36 25.83 -1.53
C ASP A 166 -14.51 25.10 -0.19
N GLU A 167 -14.81 23.80 -0.23
CA GLU A 167 -14.88 22.96 0.98
C GLU A 167 -13.50 22.87 1.66
N ARG A 168 -12.46 22.64 0.86
CA ARG A 168 -11.07 22.58 1.33
C ARG A 168 -10.65 23.90 1.99
N ASP A 169 -10.88 25.01 1.34
CA ASP A 169 -10.58 26.34 1.88
C ASP A 169 -11.32 26.63 3.17
N SER A 170 -12.60 26.24 3.26
CA SER A 170 -13.40 26.38 4.48
C SER A 170 -12.79 25.62 5.66
N TRP A 171 -12.31 24.39 5.46
CA TRP A 171 -11.66 23.60 6.54
C TRP A 171 -10.29 24.17 6.93
N VAL A 172 -9.53 24.66 5.97
CA VAL A 172 -8.25 25.34 6.24
C VAL A 172 -8.46 26.59 7.09
N GLU A 173 -9.47 27.40 6.75
CA GLU A 173 -9.82 28.60 7.53
C GLU A 173 -10.35 28.25 8.94
N GLU A 174 -11.17 27.20 9.08
CA GLU A 174 -11.60 26.70 10.40
C GLU A 174 -10.38 26.28 11.24
N SER A 175 -9.42 25.61 10.63
CA SER A 175 -8.17 25.20 11.30
C SER A 175 -7.34 26.39 11.77
N LYS A 176 -7.18 27.42 10.96
CA LYS A 176 -6.45 28.65 11.31
C LYS A 176 -7.13 29.39 12.47
N LYS A 177 -8.46 29.50 12.44
CA LYS A 177 -9.23 30.13 13.52
C LYS A 177 -9.02 29.42 14.86
N LEU A 178 -9.06 28.07 14.85
CA LEU A 178 -8.78 27.28 16.05
C LEU A 178 -7.34 27.48 16.54
N ALA A 179 -6.35 27.45 15.66
CA ALA A 179 -4.97 27.66 16.04
C ALA A 179 -4.75 29.02 16.72
N ASN A 180 -5.38 30.07 16.20
CA ASN A 180 -5.28 31.42 16.76
C ASN A 180 -5.99 31.55 18.12
N SER A 181 -7.02 30.76 18.41
CA SER A 181 -7.74 30.77 19.68
C SER A 181 -6.92 30.18 20.85
N PHE A 182 -5.88 29.40 20.57
CA PHE A 182 -5.00 28.77 21.55
C PHE A 182 -3.71 29.57 21.81
N GLN A 183 -3.53 30.75 21.21
CA GLN A 183 -2.38 31.58 21.57
C GLN A 183 -2.59 32.15 22.98
N PRO A 184 -1.66 31.91 23.92
CA PRO A 184 -1.74 32.52 25.24
C PRO A 184 -1.65 34.05 25.08
N LYS A 185 -2.55 34.77 25.76
CA LYS A 185 -2.52 36.23 25.86
C LYS A 185 -1.30 36.69 26.68
#